data_720657d7d38a0e3376c12258c0db68e1
#
_entry.id   720657d7d38a0e3376c12258c0db68e1
#
_cell.length_a   1.000
_cell.length_b   1.000
_cell.length_c   1.000
_cell.angle_alpha   90.00
_cell.angle_beta   90.00
_cell.angle_gamma   90.00
#
_symmetry.space_group_name_H-M   'P 1'
#
loop_
_entity.id
_entity.type
_entity.pdbx_description
1 polymer ?
#
loop_
_entity_poly.entity_id
_entity_poly.type
_entity_poly.pdbx_seq_one_letter_code
_entity_poly.pdbx_strand_id
1 'polypeptide(L)'
;TPTVNGSGAVVSWTISPSLPAGLYFDNSTGVITGTPAELLPRSMFMITGTNTGGSANAYINITIIDQIPSVIYSPDDLNLDNNTVSNVLPLLPTVTGDGAIVSWAITPDLPAGLVFDNATGTISGTPSELLTRNMYTIVGTNTGGSVTTYINITIVDEIPNISYSPSELMLTNNTISGILPLSPTISGSGE
;
A
#
# COMPACT_ATOMS: atom_id res chain seq x y z
N THR A 1 -5.09 17.10 -32.35
CA THR A 1 -5.56 17.83 -33.55
C THR A 1 -5.79 16.82 -34.66
N PRO A 2 -6.92 16.85 -35.34
CA PRO A 2 -7.18 15.95 -36.47
C PRO A 2 -6.27 16.29 -37.65
N THR A 3 -5.85 15.25 -38.40
CA THR A 3 -5.22 15.41 -39.71
C THR A 3 -6.26 15.20 -40.78
N VAL A 4 -6.41 16.16 -41.67
CA VAL A 4 -7.38 16.12 -42.78
C VAL A 4 -6.64 16.00 -44.10
N ASN A 5 -6.97 14.97 -44.87
CA ASN A 5 -6.46 14.77 -46.22
C ASN A 5 -7.59 15.03 -47.22
N GLY A 6 -7.31 15.82 -48.27
CA GLY A 6 -8.32 16.20 -49.27
C GLY A 6 -8.36 17.71 -49.50
N SER A 7 -9.08 18.14 -50.53
CA SER A 7 -9.10 19.54 -51.01
C SER A 7 -10.19 20.42 -50.39
N GLY A 8 -11.04 19.86 -49.52
CA GLY A 8 -12.15 20.60 -48.90
C GLY A 8 -11.98 20.78 -47.41
N ALA A 9 -12.07 22.05 -46.92
CA ALA A 9 -12.06 22.32 -45.50
C ALA A 9 -13.28 21.68 -44.80
N VAL A 10 -13.06 21.01 -43.67
CA VAL A 10 -14.14 20.51 -42.80
C VAL A 10 -14.83 21.69 -42.15
N VAL A 11 -16.14 21.77 -42.22
CA VAL A 11 -16.97 22.87 -41.73
C VAL A 11 -17.67 22.55 -40.41
N SER A 12 -17.76 21.29 -40.05
CA SER A 12 -18.31 20.88 -38.77
C SER A 12 -17.76 19.53 -38.33
N TRP A 13 -17.62 19.37 -37.00
CA TRP A 13 -17.14 18.16 -36.36
C TRP A 13 -18.14 17.67 -35.31
N THR A 14 -18.26 16.36 -35.17
CA THR A 14 -19.03 15.71 -34.11
C THR A 14 -18.25 14.55 -33.55
N ILE A 15 -18.55 14.19 -32.29
CA ILE A 15 -18.00 13.00 -31.61
C ILE A 15 -19.14 12.18 -31.01
N SER A 16 -19.04 10.86 -31.11
CA SER A 16 -19.99 9.93 -30.48
C SER A 16 -19.27 8.67 -29.98
N PRO A 17 -19.58 8.21 -28.76
CA PRO A 17 -20.39 8.85 -27.73
C PRO A 17 -19.79 10.17 -27.24
N SER A 18 -20.47 10.85 -26.29
CA SER A 18 -19.91 12.05 -25.59
C SER A 18 -18.65 11.69 -24.81
N LEU A 19 -17.71 12.62 -24.77
CA LEU A 19 -16.48 12.46 -23.98
C LEU A 19 -16.79 12.35 -22.48
N PRO A 20 -15.94 11.64 -21.73
CA PRO A 20 -16.01 11.57 -20.27
C PRO A 20 -15.79 12.94 -19.63
N ALA A 21 -16.22 13.08 -18.38
CA ALA A 21 -16.10 14.31 -17.60
C ALA A 21 -14.67 14.85 -17.60
N GLY A 22 -14.54 16.18 -17.74
CA GLY A 22 -13.27 16.90 -17.80
C GLY A 22 -12.61 16.95 -19.18
N LEU A 23 -13.09 16.19 -20.17
CA LEU A 23 -12.69 16.33 -21.57
C LEU A 23 -13.74 17.08 -22.39
N TYR A 24 -13.27 17.88 -23.34
CA TYR A 24 -14.09 18.74 -24.19
C TYR A 24 -13.75 18.51 -25.66
N PHE A 25 -14.79 18.53 -26.49
CA PHE A 25 -14.66 18.44 -27.94
C PHE A 25 -15.07 19.78 -28.58
N ASP A 26 -14.20 20.33 -29.40
CA ASP A 26 -14.48 21.55 -30.16
C ASP A 26 -15.11 21.17 -31.51
N ASN A 27 -16.41 21.42 -31.67
CA ASN A 27 -17.17 21.11 -32.89
C ASN A 27 -16.77 21.96 -34.10
N SER A 28 -15.98 23.03 -33.92
CA SER A 28 -15.47 23.85 -35.05
C SER A 28 -14.12 23.38 -35.58
N THR A 29 -13.31 22.81 -34.68
CA THR A 29 -11.90 22.42 -35.00
C THR A 29 -11.65 20.91 -34.94
N GLY A 30 -12.55 20.14 -34.33
CA GLY A 30 -12.40 18.71 -34.08
C GLY A 30 -11.32 18.40 -33.00
N VAL A 31 -10.93 19.37 -32.20
CA VAL A 31 -9.89 19.23 -31.19
C VAL A 31 -10.49 18.72 -29.88
N ILE A 32 -9.83 17.75 -29.25
CA ILE A 32 -10.12 17.29 -27.90
C ILE A 32 -9.15 17.97 -26.93
N THR A 33 -9.69 18.55 -25.86
CA THR A 33 -8.93 19.24 -24.79
C THR A 33 -9.46 18.86 -23.42
N GLY A 34 -8.78 19.32 -22.35
CA GLY A 34 -9.21 19.17 -20.97
C GLY A 34 -8.35 18.21 -20.16
N THR A 35 -8.74 18.05 -18.90
CA THR A 35 -8.15 17.11 -17.93
C THR A 35 -9.25 16.13 -17.53
N PRO A 36 -9.08 14.82 -17.76
CA PRO A 36 -10.11 13.86 -17.40
C PRO A 36 -10.37 13.85 -15.89
N ALA A 37 -11.63 13.73 -15.50
CA ALA A 37 -12.09 13.76 -14.12
C ALA A 37 -12.75 12.44 -13.67
N GLU A 38 -12.77 11.42 -14.53
CA GLU A 38 -13.32 10.10 -14.22
C GLU A 38 -12.53 9.01 -14.97
N LEU A 39 -12.49 7.82 -14.38
CA LEU A 39 -11.84 6.66 -15.01
C LEU A 39 -12.68 6.17 -16.19
N LEU A 40 -11.99 5.71 -17.23
CA LEU A 40 -12.65 5.15 -18.40
C LEU A 40 -11.92 3.89 -18.87
N PRO A 41 -12.57 2.72 -18.87
CA PRO A 41 -12.04 1.55 -19.56
C PRO A 41 -11.92 1.86 -21.06
N ARG A 42 -11.02 1.16 -21.75
CA ARG A 42 -10.78 1.38 -23.18
C ARG A 42 -12.10 1.45 -23.97
N SER A 43 -12.43 2.65 -24.43
CA SER A 43 -13.69 2.96 -25.13
C SER A 43 -13.41 3.62 -26.47
N MET A 44 -14.17 3.23 -27.50
CA MET A 44 -14.03 3.75 -28.85
C MET A 44 -14.96 4.93 -29.07
N PHE A 45 -14.44 5.99 -29.65
CA PHE A 45 -15.15 7.20 -30.04
C PHE A 45 -15.03 7.40 -31.53
N MET A 46 -16.15 7.68 -32.17
CA MET A 46 -16.23 8.01 -33.62
C MET A 46 -16.27 9.54 -33.75
N ILE A 47 -15.35 10.08 -34.50
CA ILE A 47 -15.29 11.50 -34.84
C ILE A 47 -15.68 11.63 -36.30
N THR A 48 -16.68 12.47 -36.59
CA THR A 48 -17.17 12.73 -37.94
C THR A 48 -16.86 14.16 -38.34
N GLY A 49 -16.14 14.32 -39.41
CA GLY A 49 -15.90 15.62 -40.07
C GLY A 49 -16.76 15.74 -41.30
N THR A 50 -17.43 16.88 -41.49
CA THR A 50 -18.35 17.15 -42.59
C THR A 50 -17.98 18.40 -43.35
N ASN A 51 -18.06 18.34 -44.70
CA ASN A 51 -17.99 19.50 -45.59
C ASN A 51 -19.08 19.41 -46.65
N THR A 52 -19.05 20.30 -47.65
CA THR A 52 -20.03 20.31 -48.76
C THR A 52 -19.96 19.07 -49.66
N GLY A 53 -18.87 18.34 -49.64
CA GLY A 53 -18.69 17.10 -50.41
C GLY A 53 -19.21 15.85 -49.68
N GLY A 54 -19.51 15.95 -48.36
CA GLY A 54 -19.96 14.82 -47.54
C GLY A 54 -19.26 14.73 -46.19
N SER A 55 -19.35 13.56 -45.58
CA SER A 55 -18.80 13.28 -44.25
C SER A 55 -17.80 12.14 -44.28
N ALA A 56 -16.80 12.22 -43.42
CA ALA A 56 -15.82 11.15 -43.18
C ALA A 56 -15.70 10.87 -41.67
N ASN A 57 -15.45 9.60 -41.32
CA ASN A 57 -15.33 9.14 -39.96
C ASN A 57 -13.90 8.75 -39.63
N ALA A 58 -13.45 9.10 -38.38
CA ALA A 58 -12.25 8.62 -37.73
C ALA A 58 -12.60 8.00 -36.38
N TYR A 59 -11.78 7.07 -35.94
CA TYR A 59 -12.00 6.38 -34.65
C TYR A 59 -10.80 6.57 -33.75
N ILE A 60 -11.06 6.86 -32.50
CA ILE A 60 -10.04 6.89 -31.44
C ILE A 60 -10.47 6.00 -30.26
N ASN A 61 -9.50 5.40 -29.60
CA ASN A 61 -9.74 4.74 -28.34
C ASN A 61 -9.19 5.62 -27.22
N ILE A 62 -9.99 5.85 -26.19
CA ILE A 62 -9.59 6.57 -24.99
C ILE A 62 -9.65 5.60 -23.82
N THR A 63 -8.60 5.63 -23.01
CA THR A 63 -8.50 4.94 -21.70
C THR A 63 -8.06 5.98 -20.70
N ILE A 64 -8.73 6.03 -19.54
CA ILE A 64 -8.34 6.92 -18.43
C ILE A 64 -8.15 6.03 -17.21
N ILE A 65 -6.95 6.06 -16.67
CA ILE A 65 -6.51 5.25 -15.53
C ILE A 65 -6.01 6.18 -14.42
N ASP A 66 -5.93 5.67 -13.21
CA ASP A 66 -5.31 6.38 -12.09
C ASP A 66 -3.80 6.61 -12.30
N GLN A 67 -3.25 7.57 -11.59
CA GLN A 67 -1.80 7.62 -11.39
C GLN A 67 -1.37 6.53 -10.41
N ILE A 68 -0.15 6.04 -10.56
CA ILE A 68 0.45 5.13 -9.57
C ILE A 68 0.81 5.96 -8.34
N PRO A 69 0.25 5.67 -7.15
CA PRO A 69 0.54 6.42 -5.93
C PRO A 69 1.94 6.09 -5.40
N SER A 70 2.42 6.89 -4.45
CA SER A 70 3.56 6.56 -3.62
C SER A 70 3.09 5.95 -2.29
N VAL A 71 3.79 4.92 -1.81
CA VAL A 71 3.46 4.20 -0.58
C VAL A 71 4.71 4.10 0.30
N ILE A 72 4.57 4.47 1.56
CA ILE A 72 5.59 4.29 2.58
C ILE A 72 4.98 3.69 3.86
N TYR A 73 5.79 2.92 4.59
CA TYR A 73 5.54 2.52 5.97
C TYR A 73 6.53 3.24 6.88
N SER A 74 6.07 3.68 8.04
CA SER A 74 6.93 4.30 9.03
C SER A 74 6.51 3.86 10.43
N PRO A 75 7.40 3.15 11.15
CA PRO A 75 8.75 2.74 10.76
C PRO A 75 8.75 1.68 9.64
N ASP A 76 9.85 1.59 8.88
CA ASP A 76 10.11 0.58 7.85
C ASP A 76 11.01 -0.57 8.35
N ASP A 77 11.49 -0.48 9.59
CA ASP A 77 12.25 -1.50 10.31
C ASP A 77 11.57 -1.74 11.67
N LEU A 78 10.89 -2.88 11.79
CA LEU A 78 10.13 -3.28 12.96
C LEU A 78 10.96 -4.21 13.84
N ASN A 79 11.19 -3.78 15.09
CA ASN A 79 11.75 -4.62 16.13
C ASN A 79 10.64 -4.91 17.14
N LEU A 80 10.20 -6.14 17.21
CA LEU A 80 9.06 -6.59 17.99
C LEU A 80 9.51 -7.59 19.06
N ASP A 81 8.83 -7.57 20.20
CA ASP A 81 9.01 -8.55 21.25
C ASP A 81 8.02 -9.72 21.06
N ASN A 82 8.53 -10.95 21.15
CA ASN A 82 7.75 -12.17 21.04
C ASN A 82 6.66 -12.22 22.12
N ASN A 83 5.45 -12.67 21.76
CA ASN A 83 4.29 -12.78 22.65
C ASN A 83 3.87 -11.47 23.34
N THR A 84 4.35 -10.31 22.86
CA THR A 84 4.08 -9.00 23.44
C THR A 84 3.32 -8.09 22.47
N VAL A 85 2.31 -7.39 22.97
CA VAL A 85 1.57 -6.40 22.17
C VAL A 85 2.45 -5.19 21.92
N SER A 86 2.74 -4.92 20.67
CA SER A 86 3.59 -3.79 20.27
C SER A 86 2.78 -2.49 20.15
N ASN A 87 3.38 -1.37 20.55
CA ASN A 87 2.83 -0.03 20.42
C ASN A 87 3.01 0.56 18.99
N VAL A 88 3.80 -0.10 18.14
CA VAL A 88 3.96 0.31 16.73
C VAL A 88 2.97 -0.40 15.79
N LEU A 89 2.21 -1.36 16.30
CA LEU A 89 1.14 -2.03 15.59
C LEU A 89 -0.24 -1.55 16.11
N PRO A 90 -1.26 -1.41 15.24
CA PRO A 90 -1.23 -1.69 13.81
C PRO A 90 -0.40 -0.67 13.02
N LEU A 91 0.42 -1.16 12.09
CA LEU A 91 1.20 -0.34 11.16
C LEU A 91 0.41 -0.13 9.87
N LEU A 92 0.09 1.11 9.56
CA LEU A 92 -0.67 1.48 8.38
C LEU A 92 0.26 2.09 7.32
N PRO A 93 -0.02 1.84 6.01
CA PRO A 93 0.67 2.55 4.95
C PRO A 93 0.27 4.02 4.89
N THR A 94 1.24 4.88 4.60
CA THR A 94 0.96 6.24 4.15
C THR A 94 0.96 6.25 2.63
N VAL A 95 -0.19 6.56 2.03
CA VAL A 95 -0.38 6.63 0.59
C VAL A 95 -0.50 8.09 0.17
N THR A 96 0.29 8.50 -0.83
CA THR A 96 0.25 9.86 -1.39
C THR A 96 0.12 9.81 -2.91
N GLY A 97 -0.49 10.85 -3.50
CA GLY A 97 -0.84 10.89 -4.93
C GLY A 97 -2.30 10.57 -5.18
N ASP A 98 -2.71 10.67 -6.44
CA ASP A 98 -4.09 10.42 -6.86
C ASP A 98 -4.27 8.94 -7.20
N GLY A 99 -5.47 8.42 -6.90
CA GLY A 99 -5.83 7.03 -7.17
C GLY A 99 -5.69 6.10 -5.96
N ALA A 100 -6.84 5.64 -5.48
CA ALA A 100 -6.91 4.71 -4.35
C ALA A 100 -6.28 3.36 -4.70
N ILE A 101 -5.51 2.80 -3.80
CA ILE A 101 -5.06 1.40 -3.90
C ILE A 101 -6.28 0.49 -3.75
N VAL A 102 -6.47 -0.42 -4.69
CA VAL A 102 -7.60 -1.37 -4.74
C VAL A 102 -7.24 -2.76 -4.24
N SER A 103 -5.97 -3.09 -4.18
CA SER A 103 -5.48 -4.36 -3.63
C SER A 103 -4.06 -4.24 -3.10
N TRP A 104 -3.77 -5.04 -2.06
CA TRP A 104 -2.47 -5.13 -1.43
C TRP A 104 -2.00 -6.58 -1.38
N ALA A 105 -0.71 -6.77 -1.44
CA ALA A 105 -0.06 -8.06 -1.26
C ALA A 105 1.26 -7.90 -0.50
N ILE A 106 1.66 -8.90 0.26
CA ILE A 106 2.94 -8.97 0.96
C ILE A 106 3.63 -10.29 0.65
N THR A 107 4.95 -10.27 0.53
CA THR A 107 5.78 -11.45 0.28
C THR A 107 7.13 -11.29 1.00
N PRO A 108 7.62 -12.32 1.71
CA PRO A 108 6.95 -13.59 2.04
C PRO A 108 5.75 -13.41 2.98
N ASP A 109 5.08 -14.51 3.35
CA ASP A 109 4.04 -14.48 4.38
C ASP A 109 4.62 -14.02 5.72
N LEU A 110 3.82 -13.29 6.50
CA LEU A 110 4.22 -12.82 7.82
C LEU A 110 4.40 -13.98 8.80
N PRO A 111 5.27 -13.85 9.81
CA PRO A 111 5.44 -14.85 10.87
C PRO A 111 4.17 -15.03 11.69
N ALA A 112 4.08 -16.15 12.40
CA ALA A 112 2.92 -16.47 13.22
C ALA A 112 2.57 -15.35 14.20
N GLY A 113 1.27 -15.09 14.35
CA GLY A 113 0.73 -14.03 15.21
C GLY A 113 0.62 -12.66 14.54
N LEU A 114 1.28 -12.41 13.42
CA LEU A 114 1.10 -11.21 12.61
C LEU A 114 0.14 -11.45 11.44
N VAL A 115 -0.63 -10.44 11.08
CA VAL A 115 -1.61 -10.48 10.00
C VAL A 115 -1.44 -9.29 9.07
N PHE A 116 -1.53 -9.53 7.77
CA PHE A 116 -1.59 -8.51 6.74
C PHE A 116 -3.01 -8.40 6.17
N ASP A 117 -3.57 -7.21 6.18
CA ASP A 117 -4.88 -6.94 5.59
C ASP A 117 -4.72 -6.55 4.11
N ASN A 118 -5.09 -7.44 3.21
CA ASN A 118 -5.00 -7.24 1.76
C ASN A 118 -5.94 -6.15 1.20
N ALA A 119 -6.88 -5.65 2.00
CA ALA A 119 -7.75 -4.55 1.61
C ALA A 119 -7.15 -3.17 1.96
N THR A 120 -6.44 -3.08 3.08
CA THR A 120 -5.94 -1.82 3.61
C THR A 120 -4.41 -1.69 3.60
N GLY A 121 -3.68 -2.79 3.43
CA GLY A 121 -2.21 -2.83 3.57
C GLY A 121 -1.74 -2.76 5.02
N THR A 122 -2.63 -2.93 5.99
CA THR A 122 -2.30 -2.83 7.41
C THR A 122 -1.64 -4.10 7.93
N ILE A 123 -0.55 -3.94 8.70
CA ILE A 123 0.07 -5.03 9.46
C ILE A 123 -0.38 -4.90 10.92
N SER A 124 -0.88 -6.00 11.49
CA SER A 124 -1.41 -6.04 12.86
C SER A 124 -1.13 -7.37 13.53
N GLY A 125 -1.48 -7.48 14.82
CA GLY A 125 -1.36 -8.72 15.59
C GLY A 125 -0.30 -8.66 16.68
N THR A 126 -0.05 -9.81 17.30
CA THR A 126 1.00 -10.01 18.32
C THR A 126 1.86 -11.17 17.83
N PRO A 127 3.16 -10.95 17.59
CA PRO A 127 4.02 -12.01 17.07
C PRO A 127 4.12 -13.15 18.09
N SER A 128 4.13 -14.39 17.63
CA SER A 128 4.24 -15.60 18.45
C SER A 128 5.36 -16.54 17.98
N GLU A 129 6.27 -16.05 17.16
CA GLU A 129 7.37 -16.79 16.59
C GLU A 129 8.60 -15.87 16.47
N LEU A 130 9.76 -16.36 16.92
CA LEU A 130 11.03 -15.63 16.78
C LEU A 130 11.42 -15.49 15.31
N LEU A 131 11.92 -14.31 14.95
CA LEU A 131 12.34 -14.03 13.59
C LEU A 131 13.65 -13.25 13.58
N THR A 132 14.68 -13.81 12.95
CA THR A 132 15.83 -13.01 12.55
C THR A 132 15.40 -12.00 11.48
N ARG A 133 16.07 -10.85 11.43
CA ARG A 133 15.73 -9.77 10.50
C ARG A 133 15.45 -10.31 9.09
N ASN A 134 14.23 -10.12 8.64
CA ASN A 134 13.77 -10.53 7.32
C ASN A 134 13.08 -9.37 6.59
N MET A 135 13.32 -9.26 5.29
CA MET A 135 12.73 -8.23 4.44
C MET A 135 11.43 -8.73 3.81
N TYR A 136 10.42 -7.89 3.85
CA TYR A 136 9.11 -8.11 3.24
C TYR A 136 8.88 -7.09 2.14
N THR A 137 8.42 -7.58 1.00
CA THR A 137 8.01 -6.78 -0.15
C THR A 137 6.51 -6.57 -0.09
N ILE A 138 6.05 -5.34 -0.11
CA ILE A 138 4.63 -4.99 -0.13
C ILE A 138 4.31 -4.31 -1.45
N VAL A 139 3.25 -4.78 -2.10
CA VAL A 139 2.78 -4.28 -3.38
C VAL A 139 1.36 -3.75 -3.23
N GLY A 140 1.17 -2.48 -3.55
CA GLY A 140 -0.13 -1.84 -3.68
C GLY A 140 -0.47 -1.64 -5.15
N THR A 141 -1.70 -1.94 -5.58
CA THR A 141 -2.13 -1.87 -6.97
C THR A 141 -3.40 -1.04 -7.11
N ASN A 142 -3.44 -0.20 -8.14
CA ASN A 142 -4.64 0.50 -8.62
C ASN A 142 -4.80 0.34 -10.14
N THR A 143 -5.74 1.04 -10.77
CA THR A 143 -5.96 0.95 -12.23
C THR A 143 -4.80 1.49 -13.05
N GLY A 144 -3.95 2.33 -12.49
CA GLY A 144 -2.75 2.91 -13.12
C GLY A 144 -1.55 1.96 -13.11
N GLY A 145 -1.52 1.00 -12.18
CA GLY A 145 -0.43 0.06 -12.02
C GLY A 145 -0.14 -0.30 -10.58
N SER A 146 1.07 -0.76 -10.32
CA SER A 146 1.51 -1.21 -9.01
C SER A 146 2.69 -0.38 -8.48
N VAL A 147 2.68 -0.14 -7.17
CA VAL A 147 3.80 0.43 -6.40
C VAL A 147 4.35 -0.63 -5.46
N THR A 148 5.66 -0.65 -5.29
CA THR A 148 6.35 -1.59 -4.39
C THR A 148 7.06 -0.82 -3.28
N THR A 149 6.93 -1.28 -2.05
CA THR A 149 7.67 -0.79 -0.88
C THR A 149 8.18 -1.97 -0.05
N TYR A 150 9.08 -1.69 0.89
CA TYR A 150 9.76 -2.72 1.67
C TYR A 150 9.71 -2.36 3.15
N ILE A 151 9.62 -3.40 3.98
CA ILE A 151 9.82 -3.30 5.42
C ILE A 151 10.73 -4.43 5.89
N ASN A 152 11.38 -4.24 7.02
CA ASN A 152 12.10 -5.30 7.72
C ASN A 152 11.40 -5.62 9.03
N ILE A 153 11.38 -6.90 9.41
CA ILE A 153 10.82 -7.34 10.69
C ILE A 153 11.87 -8.20 11.40
N THR A 154 12.08 -7.91 12.67
CA THR A 154 12.86 -8.70 13.62
C THR A 154 11.96 -9.00 14.81
N ILE A 155 11.93 -10.23 15.30
CA ILE A 155 11.17 -10.61 16.50
C ILE A 155 12.12 -11.34 17.43
N VAL A 156 12.27 -10.81 18.64
CA VAL A 156 13.15 -11.34 19.69
C VAL A 156 12.35 -11.58 20.98
N ASP A 157 12.90 -12.38 21.88
CA ASP A 157 12.33 -12.48 23.21
C ASP A 157 12.63 -11.21 24.01
N GLU A 158 11.72 -10.84 24.91
CA GLU A 158 11.93 -9.79 25.88
C GLU A 158 13.07 -10.19 26.83
N ILE A 159 13.94 -9.21 27.18
CA ILE A 159 15.00 -9.45 28.14
C ILE A 159 14.37 -9.75 29.51
N PRO A 160 14.66 -10.92 30.12
CA PRO A 160 14.06 -11.26 31.39
C PRO A 160 14.54 -10.33 32.51
N ASN A 161 13.62 -9.96 33.38
CA ASN A 161 13.95 -9.28 34.63
C ASN A 161 14.11 -10.33 35.72
N ILE A 162 15.25 -10.32 36.37
CA ILE A 162 15.62 -11.30 37.44
C ILE A 162 15.78 -10.56 38.78
N SER A 163 15.08 -11.03 39.76
CA SER A 163 15.20 -10.50 41.12
C SER A 163 15.30 -11.61 42.17
N TYR A 164 15.92 -11.29 43.29
CA TYR A 164 15.95 -12.14 44.49
C TYR A 164 15.28 -11.41 45.63
N SER A 165 14.52 -12.12 46.44
CA SER A 165 13.95 -11.59 47.68
C SER A 165 14.21 -12.57 48.81
N PRO A 166 14.96 -12.15 49.86
CA PRO A 166 15.57 -10.82 50.06
C PRO A 166 16.75 -10.59 49.10
N SER A 167 17.01 -9.30 48.77
CA SER A 167 18.16 -8.87 47.94
C SER A 167 19.48 -8.87 48.70
N GLU A 168 19.43 -9.04 50.03
CA GLU A 168 20.57 -9.11 50.91
C GLU A 168 20.42 -10.28 51.86
N LEU A 169 21.44 -11.09 52.01
CA LEU A 169 21.49 -12.28 52.88
C LEU A 169 22.52 -12.11 53.96
N MET A 170 22.09 -12.15 55.20
CA MET A 170 22.97 -12.29 56.36
C MET A 170 22.88 -13.72 56.89
N LEU A 171 23.90 -14.50 56.69
CA LEU A 171 23.95 -15.91 57.08
C LEU A 171 24.98 -16.12 58.21
N THR A 172 24.65 -17.00 59.13
CA THR A 172 25.55 -17.40 60.23
C THR A 172 26.32 -18.64 59.81
N ASN A 173 27.65 -18.59 59.99
CA ASN A 173 28.51 -19.74 59.64
C ASN A 173 28.13 -20.99 60.45
N ASN A 174 28.16 -22.14 59.78
CA ASN A 174 27.81 -23.46 60.36
C ASN A 174 26.38 -23.58 60.92
N THR A 175 25.45 -22.71 60.49
CA THR A 175 24.05 -22.77 60.90
C THR A 175 23.16 -23.02 59.71
N ILE A 176 22.15 -23.89 59.85
CA ILE A 176 21.14 -24.10 58.79
C ILE A 176 20.30 -22.84 58.70
N SER A 177 20.22 -22.27 57.50
CA SER A 177 19.39 -21.10 57.23
C SER A 177 18.01 -21.54 56.80
N GLY A 178 16.96 -20.94 57.37
CA GLY A 178 15.58 -21.12 56.91
C GLY A 178 15.25 -20.33 55.63
N ILE A 179 16.19 -19.51 55.14
CA ILE A 179 16.02 -18.70 53.92
C ILE A 179 16.50 -19.44 52.67
N LEU A 180 17.39 -20.40 52.86
CA LEU A 180 17.93 -21.19 51.74
C LEU A 180 17.15 -22.49 51.53
N PRO A 181 16.96 -22.98 50.30
CA PRO A 181 17.45 -22.40 49.05
C PRO A 181 16.70 -21.13 48.64
N LEU A 182 17.42 -20.13 48.09
CA LEU A 182 16.84 -18.91 47.58
C LEU A 182 16.78 -19.02 46.05
N SER A 183 15.57 -18.91 45.50
CA SER A 183 15.33 -18.98 44.05
C SER A 183 15.08 -17.57 43.49
N PRO A 184 15.52 -17.31 42.27
CA PRO A 184 15.18 -16.06 41.61
C PRO A 184 13.68 -15.98 41.28
N THR A 185 13.16 -14.78 41.26
CA THR A 185 11.91 -14.46 40.58
C THR A 185 12.27 -13.94 39.20
N ILE A 186 11.70 -14.57 38.15
CA ILE A 186 11.94 -14.19 36.77
C ILE A 186 10.60 -13.65 36.23
N SER A 187 10.66 -12.52 35.53
CA SER A 187 9.55 -11.95 34.78
C SER A 187 10.03 -11.50 33.39
N GLY A 188 9.16 -11.58 32.42
CA GLY A 188 9.41 -11.34 30.99
C GLY A 188 8.67 -12.39 30.16
N SER A 189 8.52 -12.15 28.86
CA SER A 189 7.73 -13.00 27.95
C SER A 189 8.55 -14.12 27.29
N GLY A 190 9.84 -14.23 27.55
CA GLY A 190 10.70 -15.30 27.03
C GLY A 190 10.63 -16.56 27.92
N GLU A 191 10.26 -17.71 27.37
CA GLU A 191 10.46 -19.05 27.98
C GLU A 191 11.83 -19.60 27.59
#